data_ad8eb2294ba9724d11b3c36b1527125b
#
_entry.id   ad8eb2294ba9724d11b3c36b1527125b
#
_cell.length_a   1.000
_cell.length_b   1.000
_cell.length_c   1.000
_cell.angle_alpha   90.00
_cell.angle_beta   90.00
_cell.angle_gamma   90.00
#
_symmetry.space_group_name_H-M   'P 1'
#
loop_
_entity.id
_entity.type
_entity.pdbx_description
1 polymer ?
#
loop_
_entity_poly.entity_id
_entity_poly.type
_entity_poly.pdbx_seq_one_letter_code
_entity_poly.pdbx_strand_id
1 'polypeptide(L)'
;MALDTSPAFGASPRWELYRVLSEPVRLRLLALAAEEELAIGELADLLGESQPNVSRHTAPLKAVGLVTIRREGTRAFVRLAREASSDRVVADALESGKELVRADGSLARVTDVVREREASGREFFARPVNAEIAPGPGDAVQAYVATLSALLPSRALAVDVGTGDGALLDVLAPAFDTVVAIDRSQARLEVAGKRVSARGYTNVELYAGEVDDASVTGRVGEKADVVFAARILHHAPKPAEMIEKLARFCRPPTNDGPGGALLVLDYVAHDDESMRAEADVWLGFEPRELVEFATRAGLVGAKVAKVPAPFRGRGKDSHLTWQVLVARRGSAKNPGGPARELPETSAPEGRTHRTRRPS
;
A
#
# COMPACT_ATOMS: atom_id res chain seq x y z
N MET A 1 -16.42 7.94 -9.33
CA MET A 1 -16.57 7.05 -10.51
C MET A 1 -18.02 7.12 -10.97
N ALA A 2 -18.31 7.88 -12.05
CA ALA A 2 -19.68 7.96 -12.60
C ALA A 2 -20.00 6.60 -13.24
N LEU A 3 -21.08 5.98 -12.78
CA LEU A 3 -21.59 4.75 -13.39
C LEU A 3 -21.95 5.05 -14.85
N ASP A 4 -21.43 4.23 -15.78
CA ASP A 4 -21.81 4.30 -17.18
C ASP A 4 -23.29 3.89 -17.30
N THR A 5 -24.15 4.88 -17.56
CA THR A 5 -25.59 4.70 -17.74
C THR A 5 -25.96 4.31 -19.17
N SER A 6 -25.02 3.76 -19.94
CA SER A 6 -25.31 3.27 -21.29
C SER A 6 -26.36 2.16 -21.21
N PRO A 7 -27.37 2.15 -22.11
CA PRO A 7 -28.31 1.05 -22.17
C PRO A 7 -27.60 -0.25 -22.51
N ALA A 8 -28.06 -1.36 -21.91
CA ALA A 8 -27.53 -2.67 -22.20
C ALA A 8 -27.77 -3.01 -23.68
N PHE A 9 -26.81 -3.68 -24.31
CA PHE A 9 -26.96 -4.17 -25.70
C PHE A 9 -28.19 -5.10 -25.78
N GLY A 10 -28.99 -4.94 -26.82
CA GLY A 10 -30.23 -5.73 -27.02
C GLY A 10 -31.48 -5.13 -26.40
N ALA A 11 -31.40 -4.02 -25.67
CA ALA A 11 -32.58 -3.31 -25.16
C ALA A 11 -33.37 -2.57 -26.25
N SER A 12 -32.70 -2.17 -27.34
CA SER A 12 -33.35 -1.48 -28.49
C SER A 12 -33.96 -2.46 -29.47
N PRO A 13 -35.05 -2.05 -30.19
CA PRO A 13 -35.63 -2.85 -31.25
C PRO A 13 -34.62 -3.20 -32.35
N ARG A 14 -34.72 -4.40 -32.92
CA ARG A 14 -33.77 -4.92 -33.90
C ARG A 14 -33.60 -4.04 -35.13
N TRP A 15 -34.69 -3.42 -35.63
CA TRP A 15 -34.65 -2.51 -36.78
C TRP A 15 -33.79 -1.25 -36.52
N GLU A 16 -33.70 -0.82 -35.27
CA GLU A 16 -32.87 0.33 -34.88
C GLU A 16 -31.38 0.03 -35.02
N LEU A 17 -30.97 -1.20 -34.70
CA LEU A 17 -29.63 -1.69 -34.94
C LEU A 17 -29.23 -1.59 -36.40
N TYR A 18 -30.10 -2.06 -37.33
CA TYR A 18 -29.86 -1.94 -38.77
C TYR A 18 -29.74 -0.48 -39.19
N ARG A 19 -30.64 0.39 -38.72
CA ARG A 19 -30.61 1.81 -39.01
C ARG A 19 -29.31 2.49 -38.52
N VAL A 20 -28.82 2.10 -37.37
CA VAL A 20 -27.56 2.65 -36.83
C VAL A 20 -26.37 2.15 -37.63
N LEU A 21 -26.35 0.90 -38.05
CA LEU A 21 -25.26 0.28 -38.80
C LEU A 21 -25.27 0.57 -40.31
N SER A 22 -26.27 1.25 -40.85
CA SER A 22 -26.34 1.57 -42.30
C SER A 22 -25.38 2.66 -42.79
N GLU A 23 -24.68 3.34 -41.86
CA GLU A 23 -23.78 4.47 -42.13
C GLU A 23 -22.31 4.00 -42.19
N PRO A 24 -21.61 4.19 -43.33
CA PRO A 24 -20.20 3.72 -43.46
C PRO A 24 -19.24 4.25 -42.38
N VAL A 25 -19.41 5.52 -41.97
CA VAL A 25 -18.58 6.11 -40.91
C VAL A 25 -18.77 5.38 -39.58
N ARG A 26 -20.00 4.92 -39.28
CA ARG A 26 -20.26 4.17 -38.02
C ARG A 26 -19.71 2.75 -38.08
N LEU A 27 -19.71 2.11 -39.27
CA LEU A 27 -19.04 0.82 -39.46
C LEU A 27 -17.54 0.93 -39.23
N ARG A 28 -16.89 1.97 -39.79
CA ARG A 28 -15.46 2.25 -39.57
C ARG A 28 -15.16 2.52 -38.10
N LEU A 29 -15.98 3.36 -37.44
CA LEU A 29 -15.88 3.63 -35.99
C LEU A 29 -15.98 2.36 -35.15
N LEU A 30 -16.98 1.54 -35.46
CA LEU A 30 -17.23 0.29 -34.74
C LEU A 30 -16.05 -0.67 -34.90
N ALA A 31 -15.51 -0.81 -36.10
CA ALA A 31 -14.35 -1.66 -36.39
C ALA A 31 -13.10 -1.18 -35.66
N LEU A 32 -12.81 0.13 -35.67
CA LEU A 32 -11.67 0.68 -34.91
C LEU A 32 -11.82 0.52 -33.37
N ALA A 33 -13.04 0.75 -32.85
CA ALA A 33 -13.35 0.57 -31.44
C ALA A 33 -13.38 -0.91 -31.00
N ALA A 34 -13.43 -1.84 -31.95
CA ALA A 34 -13.31 -3.27 -31.69
C ALA A 34 -11.85 -3.73 -31.59
N GLU A 35 -10.95 -3.06 -32.32
CA GLU A 35 -9.50 -3.37 -32.25
C GLU A 35 -8.86 -2.82 -30.96
N GLU A 36 -9.21 -1.58 -30.57
CA GLU A 36 -8.60 -0.93 -29.41
C GLU A 36 -9.55 0.11 -28.78
N GLU A 37 -9.40 0.38 -27.48
CA GLU A 37 -10.05 1.50 -26.81
C GLU A 37 -9.40 2.82 -27.26
N LEU A 38 -10.10 3.63 -28.06
CA LEU A 38 -9.57 4.84 -28.70
C LEU A 38 -10.31 6.09 -28.21
N ALA A 39 -9.55 7.17 -27.98
CA ALA A 39 -10.15 8.46 -27.66
C ALA A 39 -10.86 9.05 -28.88
N ILE A 40 -11.88 9.91 -28.66
CA ILE A 40 -12.60 10.62 -29.75
C ILE A 40 -11.64 11.38 -30.68
N GLY A 41 -10.57 11.99 -30.10
CA GLY A 41 -9.54 12.67 -30.90
C GLY A 41 -8.76 11.70 -31.77
N GLU A 42 -8.35 10.56 -31.23
CA GLU A 42 -7.61 9.53 -31.96
C GLU A 42 -8.45 8.91 -33.07
N LEU A 43 -9.75 8.68 -32.82
CA LEU A 43 -10.72 8.24 -33.86
C LEU A 43 -10.90 9.29 -34.95
N ALA A 44 -10.91 10.60 -34.60
CA ALA A 44 -10.99 11.70 -35.56
C ALA A 44 -9.77 11.70 -36.50
N ASP A 45 -8.58 11.55 -35.95
CA ASP A 45 -7.34 11.50 -36.73
C ASP A 45 -7.26 10.25 -37.63
N LEU A 46 -7.67 9.09 -37.10
CA LEU A 46 -7.70 7.83 -37.86
C LEU A 46 -8.70 7.89 -39.04
N LEU A 47 -9.88 8.48 -38.83
CA LEU A 47 -10.96 8.54 -39.82
C LEU A 47 -10.81 9.72 -40.81
N GLY A 48 -9.95 10.69 -40.51
CA GLY A 48 -9.84 11.95 -41.26
C GLY A 48 -11.06 12.85 -41.05
N GLU A 49 -11.68 12.78 -39.84
CA GLU A 49 -12.91 13.49 -39.51
C GLU A 49 -12.67 14.50 -38.38
N SER A 50 -13.61 15.45 -38.22
CA SER A 50 -13.57 16.34 -37.05
C SER A 50 -14.08 15.62 -35.78
N GLN A 51 -13.53 15.98 -34.60
CA GLN A 51 -13.98 15.42 -33.30
C GLN A 51 -15.51 15.58 -33.08
N PRO A 52 -16.14 16.74 -33.42
CA PRO A 52 -17.60 16.88 -33.31
C PRO A 52 -18.36 15.88 -34.21
N ASN A 53 -17.81 15.59 -35.41
CA ASN A 53 -18.43 14.63 -36.33
C ASN A 53 -18.33 13.20 -35.78
N VAL A 54 -17.13 12.79 -35.31
CA VAL A 54 -16.96 11.49 -34.68
C VAL A 54 -17.86 11.34 -33.45
N SER A 55 -17.96 12.36 -32.62
CA SER A 55 -18.83 12.36 -31.44
C SER A 55 -20.32 12.19 -31.84
N ARG A 56 -20.74 12.84 -32.92
CA ARG A 56 -22.11 12.71 -33.48
C ARG A 56 -22.38 11.29 -33.96
N HIS A 57 -21.41 10.64 -34.60
CA HIS A 57 -21.57 9.26 -35.07
C HIS A 57 -21.44 8.22 -33.95
N THR A 58 -20.68 8.53 -32.90
CA THR A 58 -20.52 7.64 -31.72
C THR A 58 -21.79 7.60 -30.86
N ALA A 59 -22.53 8.71 -30.77
CA ALA A 59 -23.72 8.81 -29.92
C ALA A 59 -24.82 7.77 -30.24
N PRO A 60 -25.21 7.55 -31.52
CA PRO A 60 -26.15 6.49 -31.87
C PRO A 60 -25.65 5.08 -31.58
N LEU A 61 -24.36 4.81 -31.77
CA LEU A 61 -23.74 3.52 -31.42
C LEU A 61 -23.82 3.24 -29.90
N LYS A 62 -23.58 4.29 -29.09
CA LYS A 62 -23.76 4.21 -27.67
C LYS A 62 -25.21 3.99 -27.25
N ALA A 63 -26.15 4.69 -27.90
CA ALA A 63 -27.59 4.63 -27.59
C ALA A 63 -28.18 3.22 -27.77
N VAL A 64 -27.66 2.44 -28.73
CA VAL A 64 -28.08 1.03 -28.94
C VAL A 64 -27.15 0.02 -28.22
N GLY A 65 -26.22 0.48 -27.41
CA GLY A 65 -25.32 -0.38 -26.59
C GLY A 65 -24.22 -1.07 -27.40
N LEU A 66 -23.89 -0.60 -28.62
CA LEU A 66 -22.81 -1.16 -29.44
C LEU A 66 -21.42 -0.76 -28.93
N VAL A 67 -21.30 0.42 -28.34
CA VAL A 67 -20.04 0.92 -27.77
C VAL A 67 -20.25 1.42 -26.34
N THR A 68 -19.21 1.28 -25.53
CA THR A 68 -19.12 1.93 -24.23
C THR A 68 -18.21 3.14 -24.33
N ILE A 69 -18.49 4.18 -23.52
CA ILE A 69 -17.68 5.40 -23.47
C ILE A 69 -17.19 5.62 -22.04
N ARG A 70 -15.88 5.56 -21.85
CA ARG A 70 -15.20 5.90 -20.60
C ARG A 70 -14.64 7.32 -20.68
N ARG A 71 -14.88 8.13 -19.66
CA ARG A 71 -14.32 9.47 -19.57
C ARG A 71 -13.10 9.49 -18.63
N GLU A 72 -12.07 10.21 -19.05
CA GLU A 72 -10.86 10.42 -18.29
C GLU A 72 -10.39 11.87 -18.49
N GLY A 73 -10.62 12.71 -17.49
CA GLY A 73 -10.44 14.15 -17.62
C GLY A 73 -11.28 14.73 -18.76
N THR A 74 -10.65 15.38 -19.72
CA THR A 74 -11.28 15.95 -20.90
C THR A 74 -11.41 14.96 -22.06
N ARG A 75 -10.85 13.74 -21.93
CA ARG A 75 -10.86 12.71 -22.99
C ARG A 75 -12.05 11.77 -22.81
N ALA A 76 -12.62 11.33 -23.91
CA ALA A 76 -13.65 10.29 -23.96
C ALA A 76 -13.15 9.13 -24.82
N PHE A 77 -13.00 7.97 -24.21
CA PHE A 77 -12.53 6.74 -24.86
C PHE A 77 -13.71 5.87 -25.26
N VAL A 78 -13.66 5.35 -26.45
CA VAL A 78 -14.70 4.53 -27.07
C VAL A 78 -14.16 3.13 -27.33
N ARG A 79 -14.91 2.12 -26.93
CA ARG A 79 -14.61 0.71 -27.26
C ARG A 79 -15.88 -0.06 -27.57
N LEU A 80 -15.76 -1.17 -28.31
CA LEU A 80 -16.85 -2.10 -28.54
C LEU A 80 -17.38 -2.66 -27.21
N ALA A 81 -18.70 -2.72 -27.04
CA ALA A 81 -19.32 -3.39 -25.91
C ALA A 81 -19.14 -4.92 -26.04
N ARG A 82 -18.75 -5.58 -24.95
CA ARG A 82 -18.45 -7.03 -24.96
C ARG A 82 -19.64 -7.87 -25.45
N GLU A 83 -20.83 -7.52 -24.99
CA GLU A 83 -22.07 -8.22 -25.28
C GLU A 83 -22.46 -8.08 -26.75
N ALA A 84 -22.07 -6.98 -27.42
CA ALA A 84 -22.37 -6.73 -28.83
C ALA A 84 -21.62 -7.67 -29.79
N SER A 85 -20.42 -8.10 -29.43
CA SER A 85 -19.55 -8.92 -30.30
C SER A 85 -20.13 -10.30 -30.66
N SER A 86 -21.05 -10.83 -29.85
CA SER A 86 -21.69 -12.13 -30.06
C SER A 86 -22.93 -12.07 -31.00
N ASP A 87 -23.39 -10.88 -31.37
CA ASP A 87 -24.55 -10.70 -32.24
C ASP A 87 -24.17 -10.85 -33.71
N ARG A 88 -24.93 -11.63 -34.49
CA ARG A 88 -24.63 -11.92 -35.88
C ARG A 88 -24.66 -10.68 -36.80
N VAL A 89 -25.56 -9.72 -36.55
CA VAL A 89 -25.62 -8.49 -37.34
C VAL A 89 -24.43 -7.58 -37.02
N VAL A 90 -24.02 -7.56 -35.74
CA VAL A 90 -22.83 -6.81 -35.32
C VAL A 90 -21.57 -7.46 -35.89
N ALA A 91 -21.49 -8.77 -35.91
CA ALA A 91 -20.36 -9.49 -36.51
C ALA A 91 -20.20 -9.17 -38.01
N ASP A 92 -21.29 -9.17 -38.78
CA ASP A 92 -21.32 -8.80 -40.20
C ASP A 92 -20.92 -7.32 -40.38
N ALA A 93 -21.46 -6.43 -39.55
CA ALA A 93 -21.12 -5.01 -39.56
C ALA A 93 -19.64 -4.75 -39.22
N LEU A 94 -19.07 -5.51 -38.28
CA LEU A 94 -17.65 -5.45 -37.93
C LEU A 94 -16.78 -5.88 -39.11
N GLU A 95 -17.12 -6.97 -39.79
CA GLU A 95 -16.36 -7.43 -40.95
C GLU A 95 -16.42 -6.39 -42.09
N SER A 96 -17.60 -5.88 -42.41
CA SER A 96 -17.76 -4.79 -43.40
C SER A 96 -16.98 -3.53 -42.98
N GLY A 97 -17.02 -3.17 -41.70
CA GLY A 97 -16.26 -2.05 -41.17
C GLY A 97 -14.74 -2.28 -41.24
N LYS A 98 -14.26 -3.51 -41.00
CA LYS A 98 -12.85 -3.88 -41.15
C LYS A 98 -12.37 -3.78 -42.60
N GLU A 99 -13.18 -4.17 -43.55
CA GLU A 99 -12.86 -3.98 -44.97
C GLU A 99 -12.62 -2.51 -45.27
N LEU A 100 -13.54 -1.61 -44.85
CA LEU A 100 -13.43 -0.18 -45.06
C LEU A 100 -12.14 0.42 -44.43
N VAL A 101 -11.85 0.08 -43.16
CA VAL A 101 -10.66 0.62 -42.46
C VAL A 101 -9.34 -0.01 -42.91
N ARG A 102 -9.38 -1.20 -43.56
CA ARG A 102 -8.22 -1.77 -44.27
C ARG A 102 -7.99 -1.03 -45.58
N ALA A 103 -9.05 -0.76 -46.35
CA ALA A 103 -8.96 -0.11 -47.65
C ALA A 103 -8.40 1.33 -47.56
N ASP A 104 -8.74 2.08 -46.50
CA ASP A 104 -8.25 3.44 -46.30
C ASP A 104 -6.97 3.52 -45.45
N GLY A 105 -6.47 2.37 -44.96
CA GLY A 105 -5.25 2.28 -44.17
C GLY A 105 -5.38 2.71 -42.68
N SER A 106 -6.57 3.10 -42.22
CA SER A 106 -6.78 3.55 -40.84
C SER A 106 -6.56 2.43 -39.81
N LEU A 107 -6.88 1.17 -40.17
CA LEU A 107 -6.64 0.02 -39.31
C LEU A 107 -5.16 -0.17 -39.01
N ALA A 108 -4.28 -0.04 -39.99
CA ALA A 108 -2.84 -0.19 -39.81
C ALA A 108 -2.25 0.89 -38.86
N ARG A 109 -2.84 2.10 -38.87
CA ARG A 109 -2.41 3.22 -38.03
C ARG A 109 -2.82 3.10 -36.55
N VAL A 110 -3.77 2.21 -36.21
CA VAL A 110 -4.18 2.00 -34.79
C VAL A 110 -2.99 1.67 -33.91
N THR A 111 -2.12 0.76 -34.35
CA THR A 111 -0.92 0.38 -33.61
C THR A 111 0.04 1.57 -33.36
N ASP A 112 0.15 2.48 -34.34
CA ASP A 112 1.00 3.66 -34.20
C ASP A 112 0.41 4.66 -33.21
N VAL A 113 -0.91 4.86 -33.22
CA VAL A 113 -1.62 5.70 -32.24
C VAL A 113 -1.45 5.18 -30.81
N VAL A 114 -1.56 3.86 -30.60
CA VAL A 114 -1.33 3.23 -29.28
C VAL A 114 0.12 3.40 -28.87
N ARG A 115 1.06 3.16 -29.78
CA ARG A 115 2.51 3.32 -29.53
C ARG A 115 2.88 4.77 -29.18
N GLU A 116 2.28 5.74 -29.84
CA GLU A 116 2.51 7.17 -29.60
C GLU A 116 1.98 7.58 -28.20
N ARG A 117 0.82 7.06 -27.79
CA ARG A 117 0.27 7.18 -26.44
C ARG A 117 1.25 6.63 -25.38
N GLU A 118 1.81 5.45 -25.60
CA GLU A 118 2.81 4.82 -24.73
C GLU A 118 4.13 5.57 -24.74
N ALA A 119 4.54 6.10 -25.90
CA ALA A 119 5.78 6.85 -26.03
C ALA A 119 5.75 8.16 -25.24
N SER A 120 4.61 8.87 -25.28
CA SER A 120 4.40 10.09 -24.46
C SER A 120 4.50 9.81 -22.98
N GLY A 121 3.98 8.67 -22.51
CA GLY A 121 4.16 8.21 -21.13
C GLY A 121 5.63 7.90 -20.80
N ARG A 122 6.30 7.15 -21.66
CA ARG A 122 7.73 6.79 -21.49
C ARG A 122 8.63 8.02 -21.48
N GLU A 123 8.41 9.00 -22.35
CA GLU A 123 9.16 10.25 -22.40
C GLU A 123 8.97 11.08 -21.11
N PHE A 124 7.75 11.15 -20.60
CA PHE A 124 7.48 11.80 -19.31
C PHE A 124 8.30 11.18 -18.17
N PHE A 125 8.33 9.83 -18.09
CA PHE A 125 9.07 9.12 -17.05
C PHE A 125 10.60 9.08 -17.31
N ALA A 126 11.06 9.30 -18.53
CA ALA A 126 12.49 9.36 -18.86
C ALA A 126 13.12 10.72 -18.56
N ARG A 127 12.32 11.75 -18.23
CA ARG A 127 12.85 13.05 -17.83
C ARG A 127 13.67 12.91 -16.54
N PRO A 128 14.89 13.49 -16.46
CA PRO A 128 15.66 13.48 -15.23
C PRO A 128 14.84 14.13 -14.11
N VAL A 129 14.56 13.39 -13.06
CA VAL A 129 13.94 13.94 -11.85
C VAL A 129 15.07 14.49 -11.00
N ASN A 130 15.23 15.81 -10.95
CA ASN A 130 16.04 16.48 -9.93
C ASN A 130 15.29 16.38 -8.58
N ALA A 131 15.21 15.17 -8.06
CA ALA A 131 14.71 14.95 -6.72
C ALA A 131 15.87 15.13 -5.75
N GLU A 132 15.91 16.27 -5.08
CA GLU A 132 16.59 16.32 -3.78
C GLU A 132 15.89 15.27 -2.90
N ILE A 133 16.65 14.23 -2.49
CA ILE A 133 16.15 13.23 -1.56
C ILE A 133 15.96 13.97 -0.23
N ALA A 134 14.75 14.41 0.04
CA ALA A 134 14.40 15.04 1.31
C ALA A 134 14.67 14.06 2.44
N PRO A 135 15.34 14.45 3.52
CA PRO A 135 15.51 13.60 4.71
C PRO A 135 14.15 13.37 5.37
N GLY A 136 13.72 12.13 5.43
CA GLY A 136 12.48 11.70 6.07
C GLY A 136 11.56 10.92 5.11
N PRO A 137 10.54 10.25 5.64
CA PRO A 137 9.56 9.61 4.78
C PRO A 137 8.81 10.70 4.02
N GLY A 138 8.97 10.73 2.69
CA GLY A 138 8.15 11.59 1.83
C GLY A 138 6.66 11.24 2.00
N ASP A 139 5.77 12.16 1.66
CA ASP A 139 4.32 11.99 1.80
C ASP A 139 3.80 10.70 1.14
N ALA A 140 4.47 10.23 0.09
CA ALA A 140 4.15 8.96 -0.57
C ALA A 140 4.37 7.72 0.32
N VAL A 141 5.33 7.74 1.27
CA VAL A 141 5.59 6.58 2.15
C VAL A 141 4.39 6.28 3.02
N GLN A 142 3.68 7.28 3.51
CA GLN A 142 2.46 7.10 4.30
C GLN A 142 1.36 6.40 3.50
N ALA A 143 1.18 6.76 2.22
CA ALA A 143 0.25 6.09 1.33
C ALA A 143 0.63 4.61 1.10
N TYR A 144 1.93 4.31 0.99
CA TYR A 144 2.41 2.93 0.87
C TYR A 144 2.18 2.13 2.15
N VAL A 145 2.44 2.72 3.31
CA VAL A 145 2.14 2.09 4.62
C VAL A 145 0.64 1.83 4.75
N ALA A 146 -0.22 2.80 4.45
CA ALA A 146 -1.67 2.63 4.47
C ALA A 146 -2.13 1.51 3.53
N THR A 147 -1.52 1.39 2.34
CA THR A 147 -1.81 0.31 1.40
C THR A 147 -1.38 -1.06 1.94
N LEU A 148 -0.15 -1.17 2.48
CA LEU A 148 0.37 -2.41 3.05
C LEU A 148 -0.40 -2.84 4.30
N SER A 149 -0.98 -1.90 5.05
CA SER A 149 -1.77 -2.21 6.24
C SER A 149 -3.00 -3.08 5.96
N ALA A 150 -3.50 -3.08 4.72
CA ALA A 150 -4.58 -3.97 4.29
C ALA A 150 -4.22 -5.46 4.39
N LEU A 151 -2.93 -5.80 4.49
CA LEU A 151 -2.44 -7.17 4.71
C LEU A 151 -2.46 -7.59 6.20
N LEU A 152 -2.66 -6.65 7.12
CA LEU A 152 -2.77 -6.96 8.54
C LEU A 152 -4.07 -7.70 8.82
N PRO A 153 -4.06 -8.74 9.66
CA PRO A 153 -5.27 -9.52 10.00
C PRO A 153 -6.31 -8.69 10.79
N SER A 154 -5.85 -7.66 11.51
CA SER A 154 -6.67 -6.67 12.21
C SER A 154 -5.84 -5.41 12.43
N ARG A 155 -6.49 -4.23 12.42
CA ARG A 155 -5.85 -2.92 12.54
C ARG A 155 -6.66 -1.90 13.34
N ALA A 156 -7.53 -2.39 14.24
CA ALA A 156 -8.39 -1.52 15.02
C ALA A 156 -7.60 -0.67 16.03
N LEU A 157 -6.59 -1.25 16.71
CA LEU A 157 -5.83 -0.56 17.74
C LEU A 157 -4.33 -0.93 17.72
N ALA A 158 -3.47 0.07 17.58
CA ALA A 158 -2.05 -0.03 17.91
C ALA A 158 -1.73 0.74 19.19
N VAL A 159 -0.75 0.23 19.95
CA VAL A 159 -0.20 0.91 21.13
C VAL A 159 1.29 1.11 20.93
N ASP A 160 1.75 2.35 21.03
CA ASP A 160 3.17 2.73 20.98
C ASP A 160 3.65 3.10 22.38
N VAL A 161 4.50 2.26 22.97
CA VAL A 161 5.00 2.44 24.34
C VAL A 161 6.39 3.02 24.29
N GLY A 162 6.59 4.15 24.98
CA GLY A 162 7.79 4.96 24.88
C GLY A 162 7.87 5.70 23.54
N THR A 163 6.76 6.34 23.16
CA THR A 163 6.63 6.99 21.84
C THR A 163 7.66 8.10 21.59
N GLY A 164 8.24 8.65 22.63
CA GLY A 164 9.23 9.72 22.54
C GLY A 164 8.72 10.94 21.78
N ASP A 165 9.43 11.35 20.74
CA ASP A 165 9.05 12.45 19.84
C ASP A 165 7.98 12.07 18.79
N GLY A 166 7.46 10.85 18.87
CA GLY A 166 6.41 10.35 18.00
C GLY A 166 6.87 9.92 16.60
N ALA A 167 8.15 9.61 16.41
CA ALA A 167 8.64 9.22 15.07
C ALA A 167 7.93 7.98 14.51
N LEU A 168 7.59 7.00 15.37
CA LEU A 168 6.87 5.80 14.94
C LEU A 168 5.41 6.07 14.55
N LEU A 169 4.83 7.19 14.99
CA LEU A 169 3.46 7.56 14.65
C LEU A 169 3.29 7.82 13.15
N ASP A 170 4.36 8.23 12.43
CA ASP A 170 4.32 8.39 10.96
C ASP A 170 4.11 7.03 10.25
N VAL A 171 4.34 5.90 10.93
CA VAL A 171 4.07 4.54 10.44
C VAL A 171 2.74 4.00 10.97
N LEU A 172 2.47 4.19 12.27
CA LEU A 172 1.30 3.59 12.90
C LEU A 172 0.00 4.31 12.55
N ALA A 173 -0.01 5.65 12.48
CA ALA A 173 -1.22 6.40 12.18
C ALA A 173 -1.84 6.05 10.82
N PRO A 174 -1.09 5.94 9.70
CA PRO A 174 -1.68 5.50 8.44
C PRO A 174 -2.04 4.01 8.39
N ALA A 175 -1.52 3.18 9.31
CA ALA A 175 -1.71 1.74 9.31
C ALA A 175 -2.90 1.26 10.17
N PHE A 176 -3.27 2.00 11.21
CA PHE A 176 -4.27 1.60 12.20
C PHE A 176 -5.41 2.60 12.33
N ASP A 177 -6.59 2.11 12.69
CA ASP A 177 -7.78 2.94 12.88
C ASP A 177 -7.66 3.84 14.14
N THR A 178 -6.98 3.34 15.18
CA THR A 178 -6.64 4.10 16.41
C THR A 178 -5.22 3.76 16.84
N VAL A 179 -4.49 4.78 17.28
CA VAL A 179 -3.15 4.64 17.89
C VAL A 179 -3.16 5.28 19.26
N VAL A 180 -2.79 4.53 20.29
CA VAL A 180 -2.55 5.03 21.64
C VAL A 180 -1.06 5.09 21.85
N ALA A 181 -0.52 6.29 22.06
CA ALA A 181 0.90 6.54 22.25
C ALA A 181 1.18 6.98 23.69
N ILE A 182 2.09 6.30 24.35
CA ILE A 182 2.37 6.45 25.77
C ILE A 182 3.83 6.86 25.96
N ASP A 183 4.08 7.87 26.77
CA ASP A 183 5.44 8.19 27.25
C ASP A 183 5.37 8.79 28.66
N ARG A 184 6.36 8.47 29.49
CA ARG A 184 6.47 9.05 30.84
C ARG A 184 6.92 10.51 30.83
N SER A 185 7.51 10.97 29.73
CA SER A 185 8.03 12.33 29.59
C SER A 185 7.01 13.24 28.94
N GLN A 186 6.40 14.12 29.71
CA GLN A 186 5.49 15.15 29.21
C GLN A 186 6.15 16.01 28.12
N ALA A 187 7.43 16.37 28.28
CA ALA A 187 8.16 17.16 27.29
C ALA A 187 8.31 16.46 25.94
N ARG A 188 8.50 15.13 25.93
CA ARG A 188 8.55 14.34 24.70
C ARG A 188 7.17 14.26 24.06
N LEU A 189 6.11 14.07 24.83
CA LEU A 189 4.73 14.06 24.35
C LEU A 189 4.30 15.39 23.73
N GLU A 190 4.79 16.52 24.22
CA GLU A 190 4.56 17.83 23.60
C GLU A 190 5.16 17.88 22.18
N VAL A 191 6.35 17.29 21.97
CA VAL A 191 6.95 17.17 20.64
C VAL A 191 6.14 16.25 19.76
N ALA A 192 5.74 15.07 20.29
CA ALA A 192 4.85 14.14 19.57
C ALA A 192 3.52 14.80 19.19
N GLY A 193 2.92 15.60 20.09
CA GLY A 193 1.69 16.34 19.82
C GLY A 193 1.84 17.38 18.70
N LYS A 194 2.97 18.09 18.64
CA LYS A 194 3.27 18.98 17.50
C LYS A 194 3.39 18.19 16.20
N ARG A 195 4.02 17.02 16.21
CA ARG A 195 4.11 16.13 15.04
C ARG A 195 2.72 15.67 14.60
N VAL A 196 1.90 15.16 15.51
CA VAL A 196 0.52 14.73 15.24
C VAL A 196 -0.28 15.85 14.59
N SER A 197 -0.22 17.07 15.14
CA SER A 197 -0.91 18.24 14.61
C SER A 197 -0.39 18.65 13.23
N ALA A 198 0.93 18.68 13.04
CA ALA A 198 1.56 19.06 11.77
C ALA A 198 1.25 18.06 10.64
N ARG A 199 1.06 16.78 10.98
CA ARG A 199 0.69 15.71 10.06
C ARG A 199 -0.82 15.57 9.85
N GLY A 200 -1.64 16.24 10.65
CA GLY A 200 -3.11 16.15 10.59
C GLY A 200 -3.66 14.78 11.03
N TYR A 201 -2.95 14.04 11.88
CA TYR A 201 -3.43 12.75 12.38
C TYR A 201 -4.57 12.97 13.36
N THR A 202 -5.74 12.40 13.08
CA THR A 202 -6.95 12.50 13.91
C THR A 202 -7.22 11.22 14.73
N ASN A 203 -6.42 10.19 14.50
CA ASN A 203 -6.58 8.86 15.09
C ASN A 203 -5.50 8.52 16.15
N VAL A 204 -4.73 9.52 16.61
CA VAL A 204 -3.66 9.34 17.60
C VAL A 204 -4.07 9.97 18.93
N GLU A 205 -4.00 9.18 19.99
CA GLU A 205 -4.23 9.60 21.38
C GLU A 205 -2.91 9.54 22.16
N LEU A 206 -2.54 10.63 22.84
CA LEU A 206 -1.30 10.74 23.61
C LEU A 206 -1.59 10.64 25.11
N TYR A 207 -0.85 9.78 25.82
CA TYR A 207 -0.99 9.57 27.25
C TYR A 207 0.36 9.76 27.97
N ALA A 208 0.38 10.67 28.94
CA ALA A 208 1.53 10.84 29.82
C ALA A 208 1.43 9.86 31.00
N GLY A 209 2.47 9.04 31.22
CA GLY A 209 2.53 8.13 32.34
C GLY A 209 3.20 6.81 32.04
N GLU A 210 3.06 5.88 32.97
CA GLU A 210 3.58 4.51 32.88
C GLU A 210 2.54 3.55 32.28
N VAL A 211 3.01 2.42 31.78
CA VAL A 211 2.14 1.41 31.12
C VAL A 211 1.07 0.82 32.05
N ASP A 212 1.28 0.85 33.36
CA ASP A 212 0.35 0.34 34.37
C ASP A 212 -0.56 1.43 34.99
N ASP A 213 -0.46 2.67 34.55
CA ASP A 213 -1.38 3.72 34.99
C ASP A 213 -2.83 3.39 34.64
N ALA A 214 -3.75 3.72 35.56
CA ALA A 214 -5.17 3.40 35.43
C ALA A 214 -5.82 4.03 34.18
N SER A 215 -5.37 5.22 33.77
CA SER A 215 -5.83 5.89 32.54
C SER A 215 -5.43 5.12 31.29
N VAL A 216 -4.20 4.61 31.24
CA VAL A 216 -3.67 3.82 30.14
C VAL A 216 -4.33 2.44 30.07
N THR A 217 -4.31 1.72 31.19
CA THR A 217 -4.90 0.36 31.28
C THR A 217 -6.40 0.37 31.04
N GLY A 218 -7.12 1.38 31.49
CA GLY A 218 -8.55 1.56 31.24
C GLY A 218 -8.86 1.85 29.76
N ARG A 219 -8.00 2.61 29.08
CA ARG A 219 -8.19 2.93 27.66
C ARG A 219 -7.84 1.78 26.73
N VAL A 220 -6.69 1.14 26.95
CA VAL A 220 -6.20 0.06 26.10
C VAL A 220 -6.86 -1.27 26.43
N GLY A 221 -6.87 -1.67 27.69
CA GLY A 221 -7.31 -2.99 28.12
C GLY A 221 -6.57 -4.11 27.35
N GLU A 222 -7.24 -5.23 27.12
CA GLU A 222 -6.73 -6.35 26.31
C GLU A 222 -7.25 -6.27 24.85
N LYS A 223 -7.05 -5.14 24.16
CA LYS A 223 -7.69 -4.87 22.86
C LYS A 223 -6.73 -4.61 21.72
N ALA A 224 -5.43 -4.41 22.00
CA ALA A 224 -4.48 -4.02 21.00
C ALA A 224 -4.20 -5.14 19.99
N ASP A 225 -4.29 -4.81 18.71
CA ASP A 225 -3.84 -5.67 17.61
C ASP A 225 -2.33 -5.74 17.54
N VAL A 226 -1.69 -4.60 17.83
CA VAL A 226 -0.23 -4.47 17.90
C VAL A 226 0.15 -3.60 19.10
N VAL A 227 1.09 -4.08 19.88
CA VAL A 227 1.81 -3.31 20.90
C VAL A 227 3.25 -3.17 20.44
N PHE A 228 3.72 -1.94 20.31
CA PHE A 228 5.07 -1.64 19.89
C PHE A 228 5.87 -1.03 21.04
N ALA A 229 7.10 -1.51 21.25
CA ALA A 229 8.05 -0.96 22.19
C ALA A 229 9.40 -0.82 21.46
N ALA A 230 9.78 0.40 21.12
CA ALA A 230 10.96 0.66 20.31
C ALA A 230 12.05 1.31 21.14
N ARG A 231 13.14 0.59 21.39
CA ARG A 231 14.33 1.09 22.10
C ARG A 231 14.02 1.64 23.50
N ILE A 232 13.22 0.89 24.23
CA ILE A 232 12.85 1.26 25.61
C ILE A 232 13.13 0.13 26.62
N LEU A 233 13.26 -1.12 26.15
CA LEU A 233 13.40 -2.25 27.05
C LEU A 233 14.74 -2.19 27.81
N HIS A 234 15.80 -1.74 27.15
CA HIS A 234 17.12 -1.56 27.77
C HIS A 234 17.15 -0.48 28.86
N HIS A 235 16.16 0.43 28.90
CA HIS A 235 16.00 1.38 30.02
C HIS A 235 15.15 0.81 31.16
N ALA A 236 14.44 -0.31 30.96
CA ALA A 236 13.58 -0.87 32.00
C ALA A 236 14.40 -1.52 33.11
N PRO A 237 14.16 -1.19 34.40
CA PRO A 237 14.85 -1.84 35.49
C PRO A 237 14.65 -3.37 35.51
N LYS A 238 13.47 -3.83 35.06
CA LYS A 238 13.07 -5.23 35.04
C LYS A 238 12.46 -5.57 33.68
N PRO A 239 13.27 -5.90 32.67
CA PRO A 239 12.81 -6.13 31.29
C PRO A 239 11.74 -7.22 31.16
N ALA A 240 11.87 -8.32 31.88
CA ALA A 240 10.89 -9.40 31.87
C ALA A 240 9.50 -8.95 32.35
N GLU A 241 9.43 -8.19 33.47
CA GLU A 241 8.18 -7.63 33.99
C GLU A 241 7.58 -6.61 33.01
N MET A 242 8.41 -5.82 32.32
CA MET A 242 7.96 -4.89 31.30
C MET A 242 7.28 -5.66 30.14
N ILE A 243 7.88 -6.72 29.64
CA ILE A 243 7.27 -7.55 28.58
C ILE A 243 5.96 -8.18 29.07
N GLU A 244 5.86 -8.61 30.33
CA GLU A 244 4.59 -9.11 30.89
C GLU A 244 3.49 -8.04 30.90
N LYS A 245 3.82 -6.78 31.28
CA LYS A 245 2.89 -5.66 31.26
C LYS A 245 2.43 -5.36 29.83
N LEU A 246 3.35 -5.31 28.86
CA LEU A 246 3.05 -5.07 27.44
C LEU A 246 2.19 -6.17 26.84
N ALA A 247 2.46 -7.43 27.18
CA ALA A 247 1.69 -8.59 26.70
C ALA A 247 0.21 -8.53 27.09
N ARG A 248 -0.12 -7.92 28.24
CA ARG A 248 -1.52 -7.76 28.69
C ARG A 248 -2.33 -6.84 27.79
N PHE A 249 -1.72 -5.90 27.11
CA PHE A 249 -2.42 -5.04 26.14
C PHE A 249 -2.83 -5.77 24.86
N CYS A 250 -2.08 -6.82 24.48
CA CYS A 250 -2.40 -7.59 23.30
C CYS A 250 -3.77 -8.29 23.44
N ARG A 251 -4.65 -8.14 22.46
CA ARG A 251 -5.94 -8.83 22.46
C ARG A 251 -5.74 -10.35 22.43
N PRO A 252 -6.61 -11.12 23.10
CA PRO A 252 -6.57 -12.57 23.00
C PRO A 252 -6.91 -13.04 21.56
N PRO A 253 -6.52 -14.27 21.17
CA PRO A 253 -6.95 -14.85 19.90
C PRO A 253 -8.46 -15.10 19.90
N THR A 254 -9.06 -15.02 18.71
CA THR A 254 -10.47 -15.34 18.47
C THR A 254 -10.57 -16.55 17.54
N ASN A 255 -11.78 -17.05 17.29
CA ASN A 255 -12.00 -18.12 16.31
C ASN A 255 -11.61 -17.67 14.88
N ASP A 256 -11.71 -16.38 14.60
CA ASP A 256 -11.51 -15.80 13.26
C ASP A 256 -10.10 -15.22 13.04
N GLY A 257 -9.25 -15.27 14.08
CA GLY A 257 -7.91 -14.69 13.90
C GLY A 257 -6.97 -14.85 15.10
N PRO A 258 -5.67 -14.66 14.83
CA PRO A 258 -4.62 -14.76 15.84
C PRO A 258 -4.75 -13.65 16.89
N GLY A 259 -4.19 -13.87 18.07
CA GLY A 259 -4.07 -12.86 19.11
C GLY A 259 -3.23 -11.64 18.65
N GLY A 260 -3.36 -10.53 19.36
CA GLY A 260 -2.57 -9.33 19.15
C GLY A 260 -1.07 -9.62 19.24
N ALA A 261 -0.27 -8.84 18.54
CA ALA A 261 1.18 -8.98 18.46
C ALA A 261 1.89 -8.00 19.38
N LEU A 262 2.91 -8.46 20.08
CA LEU A 262 3.93 -7.64 20.72
C LEU A 262 5.17 -7.57 19.82
N LEU A 263 5.63 -6.36 19.51
CA LEU A 263 6.87 -6.08 18.82
C LEU A 263 7.80 -5.29 19.75
N VAL A 264 8.99 -5.83 19.98
CA VAL A 264 10.03 -5.13 20.74
C VAL A 264 11.24 -4.96 19.84
N LEU A 265 11.55 -3.71 19.51
CA LEU A 265 12.76 -3.33 18.78
C LEU A 265 13.79 -2.87 19.79
N ASP A 266 14.92 -3.55 19.90
CA ASP A 266 15.97 -3.21 20.86
C ASP A 266 17.35 -3.67 20.37
N TYR A 267 18.38 -3.55 21.18
CA TYR A 267 19.76 -3.90 20.82
C TYR A 267 20.07 -5.35 21.12
N VAL A 268 20.89 -5.97 20.26
CA VAL A 268 21.60 -7.20 20.63
C VAL A 268 22.61 -6.88 21.72
N ALA A 269 22.86 -7.79 22.64
CA ALA A 269 23.85 -7.62 23.71
C ALA A 269 25.20 -7.13 23.15
N HIS A 270 25.76 -6.10 23.76
CA HIS A 270 26.99 -5.44 23.35
C HIS A 270 27.79 -4.98 24.60
N ASP A 271 29.02 -4.54 24.40
CA ASP A 271 29.95 -4.11 25.45
C ASP A 271 30.29 -2.60 25.42
N ASP A 272 29.51 -1.81 24.65
CA ASP A 272 29.72 -0.37 24.58
C ASP A 272 29.17 0.34 25.84
N GLU A 273 30.07 0.51 26.84
CA GLU A 273 29.75 1.18 28.08
C GLU A 273 29.39 2.67 27.91
N SER A 274 29.70 3.30 26.77
CA SER A 274 29.35 4.69 26.53
C SER A 274 27.83 4.90 26.46
N MET A 275 27.07 3.86 26.14
CA MET A 275 25.60 3.89 26.07
C MET A 275 24.95 4.12 27.45
N ARG A 276 25.66 3.86 28.55
CA ARG A 276 25.15 4.19 29.88
C ARG A 276 24.95 5.70 30.10
N ALA A 277 25.68 6.54 29.34
CA ALA A 277 25.44 7.98 29.32
C ALA A 277 24.11 8.36 28.67
N GLU A 278 23.53 7.47 27.89
CA GLU A 278 22.18 7.61 27.28
C GLU A 278 21.09 7.00 28.20
N ALA A 279 21.43 6.67 29.47
CA ALA A 279 20.57 6.06 30.48
C ALA A 279 20.25 4.57 30.23
N ASP A 280 21.09 3.85 29.49
CA ASP A 280 20.95 2.41 29.33
C ASP A 280 21.23 1.67 30.62
N VAL A 281 20.23 0.98 31.16
CA VAL A 281 20.39 0.08 32.33
C VAL A 281 20.98 -1.25 31.86
N TRP A 282 20.60 -1.70 30.69
CA TRP A 282 21.07 -2.93 30.06
C TRP A 282 21.77 -2.61 28.74
N LEU A 283 22.90 -3.27 28.49
CA LEU A 283 23.63 -3.14 27.22
C LEU A 283 23.11 -4.15 26.19
N GLY A 284 21.81 -4.03 25.87
CA GLY A 284 21.12 -4.94 24.97
C GLY A 284 20.78 -6.30 25.59
N PHE A 285 20.28 -7.22 24.75
CA PHE A 285 19.78 -8.53 25.16
C PHE A 285 20.23 -9.60 24.19
N GLU A 286 20.52 -10.80 24.69
CA GLU A 286 20.66 -11.96 23.82
C GLU A 286 19.31 -12.35 23.21
N PRO A 287 19.25 -12.80 21.94
CA PRO A 287 18.01 -13.21 21.31
C PRO A 287 17.19 -14.23 22.11
N ARG A 288 17.88 -15.14 22.80
CA ARG A 288 17.24 -16.18 23.63
C ARG A 288 16.55 -15.60 24.86
N GLU A 289 17.15 -14.58 25.49
CA GLU A 289 16.54 -13.90 26.65
C GLU A 289 15.20 -13.26 26.27
N LEU A 290 15.14 -12.57 25.11
CA LEU A 290 13.90 -11.97 24.64
C LEU A 290 12.81 -13.03 24.37
N VAL A 291 13.18 -14.18 23.82
CA VAL A 291 12.25 -15.31 23.61
C VAL A 291 11.76 -15.87 24.95
N GLU A 292 12.64 -16.00 25.94
CA GLU A 292 12.28 -16.46 27.28
C GLU A 292 11.34 -15.49 27.99
N PHE A 293 11.61 -14.18 27.92
CA PHE A 293 10.72 -13.14 28.47
C PHE A 293 9.33 -13.19 27.84
N ALA A 294 9.26 -13.31 26.52
CA ALA A 294 7.99 -13.42 25.78
C ALA A 294 7.22 -14.69 26.18
N THR A 295 7.90 -15.82 26.29
CA THR A 295 7.31 -17.11 26.67
C THR A 295 6.75 -17.05 28.09
N ARG A 296 7.51 -16.49 29.05
CA ARG A 296 7.06 -16.30 30.45
C ARG A 296 5.85 -15.37 30.53
N ALA A 297 5.76 -14.38 29.66
CA ALA A 297 4.61 -13.48 29.54
C ALA A 297 3.36 -14.13 28.90
N GLY A 298 3.40 -15.43 28.57
CA GLY A 298 2.30 -16.15 27.95
C GLY A 298 2.10 -15.85 26.46
N LEU A 299 3.12 -15.27 25.80
CA LEU A 299 3.14 -15.06 24.36
C LEU A 299 3.58 -16.33 23.64
N VAL A 300 3.10 -16.52 22.41
CA VAL A 300 3.39 -17.70 21.58
C VAL A 300 4.02 -17.26 20.25
N GLY A 301 4.74 -18.19 19.60
CA GLY A 301 5.38 -17.95 18.31
C GLY A 301 6.46 -16.88 18.36
N ALA A 302 7.13 -16.72 19.49
CA ALA A 302 8.20 -15.75 19.67
C ALA A 302 9.34 -15.99 18.68
N LYS A 303 9.71 -14.96 17.93
CA LYS A 303 10.80 -14.96 16.96
C LYS A 303 11.62 -13.69 17.13
N VAL A 304 12.92 -13.82 17.01
CA VAL A 304 13.85 -12.69 17.04
C VAL A 304 14.61 -12.65 15.72
N ALA A 305 14.70 -11.47 15.12
CA ALA A 305 15.46 -11.23 13.90
C ALA A 305 16.31 -9.97 14.02
N LYS A 306 17.51 -9.99 13.44
CA LYS A 306 18.36 -8.80 13.34
C LYS A 306 17.81 -7.83 12.31
N VAL A 307 17.84 -6.53 12.62
CA VAL A 307 17.51 -5.49 11.66
C VAL A 307 18.73 -5.23 10.77
N PRO A 308 18.58 -5.34 9.43
CA PRO A 308 19.68 -5.06 8.50
C PRO A 308 20.25 -3.65 8.69
N ALA A 309 21.57 -3.49 8.56
CA ALA A 309 22.25 -2.23 8.79
C ALA A 309 21.67 -1.02 8.02
N PRO A 310 21.25 -1.13 6.73
CA PRO A 310 20.64 -0.02 6.00
C PRO A 310 19.34 0.51 6.60
N PHE A 311 18.65 -0.28 7.43
CA PHE A 311 17.34 0.09 8.04
C PHE A 311 17.48 0.57 9.49
N ARG A 312 18.69 0.61 10.04
CA ARG A 312 18.96 1.18 11.35
C ARG A 312 18.96 2.71 11.28
N GLY A 313 18.59 3.36 12.36
CA GLY A 313 18.65 4.84 12.43
C GLY A 313 20.07 5.38 12.28
N ARG A 314 20.16 6.70 12.11
CA ARG A 314 21.46 7.43 12.03
C ARG A 314 21.82 8.11 13.35
N GLY A 315 21.21 7.70 14.47
CA GLY A 315 21.46 8.22 15.80
C GLY A 315 22.80 7.75 16.40
N LYS A 316 23.01 8.08 17.66
CA LYS A 316 24.22 7.68 18.43
C LYS A 316 24.36 6.16 18.53
N ASP A 317 23.25 5.44 18.45
CA ASP A 317 23.10 3.98 18.53
C ASP A 317 23.17 3.29 17.14
N SER A 318 23.51 4.03 16.07
CA SER A 318 23.54 3.51 14.70
C SER A 318 24.60 2.41 14.47
N HIS A 319 25.64 2.40 15.28
CA HIS A 319 26.72 1.40 15.27
C HIS A 319 26.31 0.07 15.91
N LEU A 320 25.30 0.09 16.81
CA LEU A 320 24.81 -1.11 17.48
C LEU A 320 24.02 -2.02 16.53
N THR A 321 24.01 -3.31 16.83
CA THR A 321 23.14 -4.24 16.12
C THR A 321 21.75 -4.22 16.72
N TRP A 322 20.76 -3.84 15.93
CA TRP A 322 19.36 -3.84 16.35
C TRP A 322 18.72 -5.19 16.05
N GLN A 323 17.78 -5.59 16.90
CA GLN A 323 16.97 -6.79 16.74
C GLN A 323 15.50 -6.49 17.05
N VAL A 324 14.61 -7.29 16.48
CA VAL A 324 13.19 -7.23 16.75
C VAL A 324 12.68 -8.58 17.25
N LEU A 325 12.05 -8.56 18.43
CA LEU A 325 11.21 -9.66 18.91
C LEU A 325 9.81 -9.45 18.37
N VAL A 326 9.21 -10.50 17.82
CA VAL A 326 7.78 -10.56 17.47
C VAL A 326 7.18 -11.78 18.14
N ALA A 327 6.11 -11.57 18.89
CA ALA A 327 5.37 -12.65 19.54
C ALA A 327 3.86 -12.29 19.60
N ARG A 328 2.99 -13.26 19.79
CA ARG A 328 1.53 -13.03 19.83
C ARG A 328 0.92 -13.51 21.12
N ARG A 329 -0.18 -12.88 21.53
CA ARG A 329 -0.99 -13.38 22.65
C ARG A 329 -1.50 -14.78 22.32
N GLY A 330 -1.16 -15.74 23.20
CA GLY A 330 -1.65 -17.11 23.12
C GLY A 330 -3.05 -17.27 23.66
N SER A 331 -3.70 -18.39 23.33
CA SER A 331 -4.92 -18.82 24.03
C SER A 331 -4.57 -19.27 25.43
N ALA A 332 -5.42 -18.97 26.40
CA ALA A 332 -5.22 -19.38 27.80
C ALA A 332 -5.05 -20.92 28.00
N LYS A 333 -5.25 -21.72 26.94
CA LYS A 333 -5.20 -23.20 26.97
C LYS A 333 -3.88 -23.80 26.46
N ASN A 334 -2.92 -23.01 25.94
CA ASN A 334 -1.68 -23.61 25.40
C ASN A 334 -0.47 -22.68 25.58
N PRO A 335 0.26 -22.73 26.71
CA PRO A 335 1.53 -22.06 26.88
C PRO A 335 2.62 -22.87 26.16
N GLY A 336 3.13 -22.37 25.02
CA GLY A 336 4.44 -22.74 24.50
C GLY A 336 4.50 -23.85 23.45
N GLY A 337 4.57 -23.47 22.17
CA GLY A 337 5.22 -24.28 21.13
C GLY A 337 6.69 -23.84 20.95
N PRO A 338 7.59 -24.70 20.41
CA PRO A 338 9.02 -24.40 20.32
C PRO A 338 9.33 -23.20 19.41
N ALA A 339 10.23 -22.36 19.87
CA ALA A 339 10.76 -21.23 19.12
C ALA A 339 11.45 -21.70 17.82
N ARG A 340 11.12 -21.08 16.68
CA ARG A 340 11.86 -21.23 15.42
C ARG A 340 12.63 -19.94 15.15
N GLU A 341 13.93 -20.06 14.95
CA GLU A 341 14.73 -18.96 14.40
C GLU A 341 14.30 -18.66 12.97
N LEU A 342 14.14 -17.37 12.64
CA LEU A 342 13.96 -16.94 11.24
C LEU A 342 15.31 -17.13 10.53
N PRO A 343 15.31 -17.61 9.27
CA PRO A 343 16.53 -17.63 8.47
C PRO A 343 17.07 -16.20 8.34
N GLU A 344 18.37 -16.06 8.48
CA GLU A 344 19.05 -14.79 8.17
C GLU A 344 18.68 -14.38 6.74
N THR A 345 18.02 -13.24 6.59
CA THR A 345 17.84 -12.66 5.26
C THR A 345 19.21 -12.23 4.77
N SER A 346 19.82 -13.06 3.95
CA SER A 346 21.03 -12.70 3.20
C SER A 346 20.70 -11.45 2.37
N ALA A 347 21.45 -10.39 2.61
CA ALA A 347 21.42 -9.22 1.75
C ALA A 347 21.69 -9.67 0.31
N PRO A 348 20.99 -9.13 -0.70
CA PRO A 348 21.33 -9.45 -2.08
C PRO A 348 22.77 -9.02 -2.34
N GLU A 349 23.63 -10.00 -2.66
CA GLU A 349 25.00 -9.74 -3.11
C GLU A 349 24.93 -8.78 -4.30
N GLY A 350 25.66 -7.67 -4.18
CA GLY A 350 25.71 -6.63 -5.21
C GLY A 350 26.19 -7.24 -6.53
N ARG A 351 25.29 -7.33 -7.50
CA ARG A 351 25.67 -7.59 -8.90
C ARG A 351 26.51 -6.42 -9.38
N THR A 352 27.82 -6.62 -9.42
CA THR A 352 28.73 -5.73 -10.13
C THR A 352 28.38 -5.74 -11.61
N HIS A 353 27.81 -4.64 -12.10
CA HIS A 353 27.67 -4.37 -13.52
C HIS A 353 29.05 -4.28 -14.16
N ARG A 354 29.47 -5.35 -14.80
CA ARG A 354 30.63 -5.37 -15.70
C ARG A 354 30.24 -4.61 -16.99
N THR A 355 30.61 -3.37 -17.09
CA THR A 355 30.56 -2.61 -18.36
C THR A 355 31.50 -3.27 -19.37
N ARG A 356 30.96 -3.92 -20.40
CA ARG A 356 31.72 -4.27 -21.60
C ARG A 356 31.94 -2.99 -22.41
N ARG A 357 33.19 -2.61 -22.60
CA ARG A 357 33.60 -1.67 -23.65
C ARG A 357 33.50 -2.37 -25.01
N PRO A 358 32.98 -1.72 -26.05
CA PRO A 358 33.07 -2.22 -27.41
C PRO A 358 34.47 -1.89 -27.96
N SER A 359 35.05 -2.87 -28.59
CA SER A 359 36.19 -2.72 -29.53
C SER A 359 35.68 -2.42 -30.94
#